data_4aa6ce65ac2e1612a3e761d8d926ea22
#
_entry.id   4aa6ce65ac2e1612a3e761d8d926ea22
#
_cell.length_a   1.000
_cell.length_b   1.000
_cell.length_c   1.000
_cell.angle_alpha   90.00
_cell.angle_beta   90.00
_cell.angle_gamma   90.00
#
_symmetry.space_group_name_H-M   'P 1'
#
loop_
_entity.id
_entity.type
_entity.pdbx_description
1 polymer ?
#
loop_
_entity_poly.entity_id
_entity_poly.type
_entity_poly.pdbx_seq_one_letter_code
_entity_poly.pdbx_strand_id
1 'polypeptide(L)'
;MKKILMMLFTLFMSLQSVQAMNVDAFIDKNIAPYTDAIARMIFFPIKIMGAEVPVIILWILVAGIFFTVYLKGIAFWGLKHAVDNLVKKPEGNDDCGDVSSFQALATALSGTIGIGSIAGVAISISIGGPGAAFWIFAGAILGMSIKFMEASLAVKYRRFNLDGSVSGGPMHYIAHGLTRRKMRWLGQPLSVLFAILCIGGGITGGNMIQINQTAHQIIFITGGENSIFHGYAWVLGTIAAILIALVVMGGIKGIAKVTTILTPSMCALYIISGLIVILANFSSIPSALALIVKEAFHPTAVAGGIFGTIIIGLRRSVQSNEAGTGAAAIVYAAAQTKEHISQGFVALLETFLTGILCLFTSFAIVFSGVLENTHIGEISGIELASNAFQSVISFFPIILSVIAVLFAMSTLISWSYYGQKAWTFLLGEGKKRVITFNIIYCLFIIIGSAMNVKSIIDITDAMMIAMCIPNVIVLYVLAPEIKRDLADYLKRHNMNFIKF
;
A
#
# COMPACT_ATOMS: atom_id res chain seq x y z
N MET A 1 -9.02 -20.53 -23.52
CA MET A 1 -7.77 -19.98 -24.05
C MET A 1 -7.94 -19.32 -25.42
N LYS A 2 -8.29 -20.04 -26.52
CA LYS A 2 -8.48 -19.44 -27.87
C LYS A 2 -9.45 -18.24 -27.91
N LYS A 3 -10.59 -18.29 -27.21
CA LYS A 3 -11.57 -17.19 -27.17
C LYS A 3 -11.05 -15.96 -26.42
N ILE A 4 -10.25 -16.12 -25.39
CA ILE A 4 -9.61 -15.02 -24.64
C ILE A 4 -8.50 -14.40 -25.49
N LEU A 5 -7.69 -15.21 -26.15
CA LEU A 5 -6.66 -14.73 -27.09
C LEU A 5 -7.26 -13.97 -28.27
N MET A 6 -8.38 -14.45 -28.80
CA MET A 6 -9.10 -13.81 -29.90
C MET A 6 -9.78 -12.51 -29.50
N MET A 7 -10.30 -12.43 -28.25
CA MET A 7 -10.88 -11.22 -27.69
C MET A 7 -9.79 -10.18 -27.36
N LEU A 8 -8.62 -10.61 -26.87
CA LEU A 8 -7.45 -9.75 -26.70
C LEU A 8 -6.88 -9.28 -28.06
N PHE A 9 -6.90 -10.14 -29.10
CA PHE A 9 -6.46 -9.77 -30.43
C PHE A 9 -7.41 -8.82 -31.15
N THR A 10 -8.73 -8.99 -30.99
CA THR A 10 -9.72 -8.02 -31.50
C THR A 10 -9.67 -6.68 -30.77
N LEU A 11 -9.42 -6.70 -29.45
CA LEU A 11 -9.14 -5.48 -28.67
C LEU A 11 -7.83 -4.82 -29.17
N PHE A 12 -6.80 -5.61 -29.46
CA PHE A 12 -5.52 -5.16 -30.03
C PHE A 12 -5.69 -4.46 -31.38
N MET A 13 -6.49 -5.03 -32.28
CA MET A 13 -6.75 -4.44 -33.61
C MET A 13 -7.64 -3.19 -33.55
N SER A 14 -8.57 -3.11 -32.58
CA SER A 14 -9.36 -1.90 -32.33
C SER A 14 -8.56 -0.79 -31.68
N LEU A 15 -7.51 -1.09 -30.92
CA LEU A 15 -6.61 -0.10 -30.31
C LEU A 15 -5.66 0.53 -31.34
N GLN A 16 -5.34 -0.14 -32.45
CA GLN A 16 -4.58 0.48 -33.56
C GLN A 16 -5.34 1.60 -34.24
N SER A 17 -6.66 1.54 -34.29
CA SER A 17 -7.49 2.63 -34.82
C SER A 17 -7.68 3.80 -33.84
N VAL A 18 -7.35 3.62 -32.58
CA VAL A 18 -7.41 4.63 -31.51
C VAL A 18 -6.17 5.54 -31.47
N GLN A 19 -5.12 5.22 -32.25
CA GLN A 19 -3.91 6.06 -32.38
C GLN A 19 -4.18 7.47 -32.97
N ALA A 20 -5.35 7.72 -33.55
CA ALA A 20 -5.79 9.05 -34.01
C ALA A 20 -6.51 9.88 -32.91
N MET A 21 -6.92 9.27 -31.80
CA MET A 21 -7.42 9.97 -30.62
C MET A 21 -6.32 9.97 -29.57
N ASN A 22 -5.91 11.17 -29.14
CA ASN A 22 -5.03 11.32 -27.99
C ASN A 22 -5.80 10.82 -26.75
N VAL A 23 -5.59 9.52 -26.39
CA VAL A 23 -6.31 8.83 -25.30
C VAL A 23 -6.10 9.57 -24.00
N ASP A 24 -4.90 10.13 -23.78
CA ASP A 24 -4.57 10.90 -22.59
C ASP A 24 -5.41 12.18 -22.53
N ALA A 25 -5.52 12.92 -23.63
CA ALA A 25 -6.36 14.12 -23.70
C ALA A 25 -7.86 13.80 -23.53
N PHE A 26 -8.34 12.66 -24.02
CA PHE A 26 -9.72 12.21 -23.80
C PHE A 26 -9.98 11.90 -22.33
N ILE A 27 -9.06 11.22 -21.65
CA ILE A 27 -9.15 10.86 -20.23
C ILE A 27 -9.09 12.13 -19.39
N ASP A 28 -8.12 13.01 -19.62
CA ASP A 28 -7.97 14.26 -18.88
C ASP A 28 -9.22 15.15 -19.03
N LYS A 29 -9.80 15.23 -20.22
CA LYS A 29 -11.01 16.03 -20.45
C LYS A 29 -12.27 15.46 -19.79
N ASN A 30 -12.43 14.14 -19.81
CA ASN A 30 -13.71 13.50 -19.43
C ASN A 30 -13.66 12.87 -18.02
N ILE A 31 -12.49 12.48 -17.51
CA ILE A 31 -12.34 11.77 -16.23
C ILE A 31 -11.75 12.68 -15.15
N ALA A 32 -10.75 13.52 -15.49
CA ALA A 32 -10.10 14.40 -14.51
C ALA A 32 -11.08 15.28 -13.70
N PRO A 33 -12.15 15.87 -14.26
CA PRO A 33 -13.10 16.66 -13.46
C PRO A 33 -13.76 15.86 -12.34
N TYR A 34 -14.06 14.57 -12.58
CA TYR A 34 -14.67 13.70 -11.57
C TYR A 34 -13.63 13.26 -10.52
N THR A 35 -12.40 12.95 -10.94
CA THR A 35 -11.31 12.61 -10.02
C THR A 35 -10.96 13.79 -9.13
N ASP A 36 -10.91 15.01 -9.67
CA ASP A 36 -10.66 16.23 -8.92
C ASP A 36 -11.79 16.54 -7.92
N ALA A 37 -13.04 16.28 -8.30
CA ALA A 37 -14.19 16.46 -7.40
C ALA A 37 -14.12 15.49 -6.22
N ILE A 38 -13.81 14.21 -6.48
CA ILE A 38 -13.63 13.19 -5.45
C ILE A 38 -12.43 13.55 -4.56
N ALA A 39 -11.30 13.92 -5.14
CA ALA A 39 -10.10 14.31 -4.39
C ALA A 39 -10.38 15.52 -3.48
N ARG A 40 -11.05 16.56 -3.97
CA ARG A 40 -11.44 17.73 -3.15
C ARG A 40 -12.38 17.36 -2.01
N MET A 41 -13.29 16.42 -2.21
CA MET A 41 -14.21 15.95 -1.17
C MET A 41 -13.44 15.18 -0.07
N ILE A 42 -12.54 14.28 -0.44
CA ILE A 42 -11.77 13.47 0.50
C ILE A 42 -10.72 14.29 1.25
N PHE A 43 -10.01 15.16 0.52
CA PHE A 43 -8.99 16.05 1.08
C PHE A 43 -9.54 17.40 1.50
N PHE A 44 -10.81 17.47 1.91
CA PHE A 44 -11.40 18.72 2.38
C PHE A 44 -10.51 19.39 3.43
N PRO A 45 -9.99 20.62 3.13
CA PRO A 45 -9.03 21.27 3.99
C PRO A 45 -9.73 22.12 5.07
N ILE A 46 -9.09 22.20 6.22
CA ILE A 46 -9.37 23.23 7.23
C ILE A 46 -8.13 24.13 7.37
N LYS A 47 -8.34 25.42 7.64
CA LYS A 47 -7.23 26.34 7.84
C LYS A 47 -6.75 26.26 9.30
N ILE A 48 -5.49 25.85 9.49
CA ILE A 48 -4.83 25.82 10.80
C ILE A 48 -3.58 26.68 10.69
N MET A 49 -3.49 27.76 11.46
CA MET A 49 -2.35 28.69 11.49
C MET A 49 -1.89 29.15 10.09
N GLY A 50 -2.84 29.34 9.17
CA GLY A 50 -2.58 29.78 7.79
C GLY A 50 -2.27 28.65 6.79
N ALA A 51 -2.09 27.41 7.23
CA ALA A 51 -1.91 26.26 6.36
C ALA A 51 -3.25 25.55 6.09
N GLU A 52 -3.42 25.02 4.87
CA GLU A 52 -4.55 24.17 4.50
C GLU A 52 -4.25 22.73 4.84
N VAL A 53 -4.91 22.21 5.89
CA VAL A 53 -4.71 20.86 6.43
C VAL A 53 -5.90 19.98 6.07
N PRO A 54 -5.74 18.91 5.27
CA PRO A 54 -6.81 17.96 5.01
C PRO A 54 -7.26 17.26 6.30
N VAL A 55 -8.54 17.33 6.60
CA VAL A 55 -9.13 16.77 7.83
C VAL A 55 -8.81 15.27 7.97
N ILE A 56 -8.84 14.54 6.88
CA ILE A 56 -8.58 13.09 6.87
C ILE A 56 -7.17 12.75 7.33
N ILE A 57 -6.15 13.53 6.95
CA ILE A 57 -4.76 13.31 7.37
C ILE A 57 -4.60 13.56 8.87
N LEU A 58 -5.21 14.63 9.37
CA LEU A 58 -5.25 14.91 10.81
C LEU A 58 -5.95 13.79 11.58
N TRP A 59 -7.06 13.29 11.05
CA TRP A 59 -7.81 12.18 11.62
C TRP A 59 -6.95 10.92 11.76
N ILE A 60 -6.19 10.55 10.72
CA ILE A 60 -5.33 9.36 10.74
C ILE A 60 -4.16 9.56 11.71
N LEU A 61 -3.58 10.76 11.79
CA LEU A 61 -2.54 11.08 12.76
C LEU A 61 -3.07 10.91 14.20
N VAL A 62 -4.25 11.46 14.49
CA VAL A 62 -4.90 11.32 15.80
C VAL A 62 -5.19 9.85 16.11
N ALA A 63 -5.64 9.07 15.13
CA ALA A 63 -5.85 7.63 15.29
C ALA A 63 -4.54 6.90 15.62
N GLY A 64 -3.45 7.18 14.90
CA GLY A 64 -2.14 6.58 15.16
C GLY A 64 -1.64 6.87 16.57
N ILE A 65 -1.72 8.13 17.00
CA ILE A 65 -1.36 8.53 18.38
C ILE A 65 -2.26 7.82 19.39
N PHE A 66 -3.59 7.87 19.18
CA PHE A 66 -4.55 7.25 20.08
C PHE A 66 -4.29 5.77 20.26
N PHE A 67 -4.19 4.98 19.17
CA PHE A 67 -3.98 3.54 19.28
C PHE A 67 -2.60 3.20 19.85
N THR A 68 -1.57 4.00 19.57
CA THR A 68 -0.24 3.81 20.16
C THR A 68 -0.29 3.99 21.68
N VAL A 69 -0.93 5.04 22.17
CA VAL A 69 -1.09 5.29 23.61
C VAL A 69 -2.04 4.26 24.24
N TYR A 70 -3.19 4.00 23.60
CA TYR A 70 -4.22 3.08 24.09
C TYR A 70 -3.73 1.64 24.25
N LEU A 71 -2.85 1.19 23.34
CA LEU A 71 -2.18 -0.12 23.36
C LEU A 71 -0.80 -0.07 24.03
N LYS A 72 -0.51 1.00 24.81
CA LYS A 72 0.71 1.13 25.62
C LYS A 72 2.00 0.97 24.83
N GLY A 73 2.07 1.58 23.67
CA GLY A 73 3.25 1.58 22.82
C GLY A 73 3.58 0.21 22.22
N ILE A 74 2.57 -0.57 21.85
CA ILE A 74 2.72 -1.92 21.28
C ILE A 74 3.70 -1.96 20.09
N ALA A 75 3.83 -0.88 19.34
CA ALA A 75 4.78 -0.72 18.25
C ALA A 75 6.24 -0.94 18.69
N PHE A 76 6.57 -0.63 19.94
CA PHE A 76 7.96 -0.72 20.45
C PHE A 76 8.26 -2.07 21.10
N TRP A 77 7.40 -2.54 22.00
CA TRP A 77 7.65 -3.78 22.73
C TRP A 77 7.15 -5.03 21.98
N GLY A 78 6.20 -4.88 21.05
CA GLY A 78 5.57 -6.00 20.35
C GLY A 78 6.40 -6.61 19.23
N LEU A 79 7.42 -5.90 18.70
CA LEU A 79 8.20 -6.36 17.55
C LEU A 79 8.92 -7.69 17.77
N LYS A 80 9.55 -7.88 18.93
CA LYS A 80 10.21 -9.16 19.24
C LYS A 80 9.19 -10.30 19.24
N HIS A 81 8.06 -10.11 19.88
CA HIS A 81 7.00 -11.11 19.93
C HIS A 81 6.36 -11.36 18.54
N ALA A 82 6.33 -10.35 17.69
CA ALA A 82 5.90 -10.48 16.30
C ALA A 82 6.79 -11.45 15.51
N VAL A 83 8.11 -11.35 15.67
CA VAL A 83 9.08 -12.29 15.06
C VAL A 83 8.90 -13.69 15.63
N ASP A 84 8.76 -13.81 16.95
CA ASP A 84 8.56 -15.11 17.60
C ASP A 84 7.29 -15.82 17.08
N ASN A 85 6.19 -15.07 16.91
CA ASN A 85 4.93 -15.60 16.36
C ASN A 85 5.03 -15.98 14.88
N LEU A 86 5.89 -15.31 14.12
CA LEU A 86 6.11 -15.61 12.70
C LEU A 86 6.84 -16.94 12.50
N VAL A 87 7.79 -17.25 13.38
CA VAL A 87 8.64 -18.46 13.32
C VAL A 87 7.96 -19.67 13.93
N LYS A 88 7.01 -19.49 14.87
CA LYS A 88 6.24 -20.59 15.46
C LYS A 88 5.49 -21.37 14.38
N LYS A 89 5.69 -22.67 14.37
CA LYS A 89 4.89 -23.57 13.54
C LYS A 89 3.45 -23.59 14.09
N PRO A 90 2.44 -23.77 13.24
CA PRO A 90 1.06 -24.00 13.66
C PRO A 90 1.02 -25.15 14.69
N GLU A 91 0.40 -24.94 15.83
CA GLU A 91 0.26 -25.97 16.85
C GLU A 91 -0.90 -26.92 16.47
N GLY A 92 -0.62 -27.89 15.61
CA GLY A 92 -1.54 -28.99 15.26
C GLY A 92 -2.31 -28.80 13.94
N ASN A 93 -2.92 -29.92 13.48
CA ASN A 93 -3.71 -30.00 12.23
C ASN A 93 -5.05 -29.23 12.27
N ASP A 94 -5.40 -28.61 13.39
CA ASP A 94 -6.68 -27.93 13.64
C ASP A 94 -6.64 -26.40 13.42
N ASP A 95 -5.52 -25.82 12.97
CA ASP A 95 -5.44 -24.39 12.72
C ASP A 95 -6.25 -24.02 11.47
N CYS A 96 -7.36 -23.34 11.69
CA CYS A 96 -8.27 -22.91 10.64
C CYS A 96 -7.68 -21.71 9.88
N GLY A 97 -7.58 -21.81 8.56
CA GLY A 97 -7.10 -20.75 7.67
C GLY A 97 -6.61 -21.32 6.34
N ASP A 98 -6.43 -20.45 5.35
CA ASP A 98 -6.02 -20.83 3.99
C ASP A 98 -4.50 -20.85 3.80
N VAL A 99 -3.78 -20.01 4.55
CA VAL A 99 -2.33 -19.73 4.39
C VAL A 99 -1.63 -19.59 5.74
N SER A 100 -0.33 -19.89 5.82
CA SER A 100 0.43 -19.69 7.07
C SER A 100 0.56 -18.19 7.43
N SER A 101 0.89 -17.88 8.70
CA SER A 101 1.12 -16.49 9.14
C SER A 101 2.24 -15.81 8.36
N PHE A 102 3.30 -16.56 7.99
CA PHE A 102 4.36 -16.05 7.12
C PHE A 102 3.87 -15.74 5.71
N GLN A 103 3.06 -16.64 5.12
CA GLN A 103 2.46 -16.41 3.81
C GLN A 103 1.50 -15.23 3.81
N ALA A 104 0.72 -15.06 4.89
CA ALA A 104 -0.15 -13.90 5.06
C ALA A 104 0.66 -12.60 5.16
N LEU A 105 1.75 -12.57 5.95
CA LEU A 105 2.64 -11.43 6.04
C LEU A 105 3.33 -11.13 4.69
N ALA A 106 3.86 -12.15 4.01
CA ALA A 106 4.50 -11.98 2.71
C ALA A 106 3.53 -11.42 1.66
N THR A 107 2.27 -11.88 1.69
CA THR A 107 1.23 -11.36 0.79
C THR A 107 0.80 -9.94 1.17
N ALA A 108 0.70 -9.61 2.46
CA ALA A 108 0.43 -8.26 2.95
C ALA A 108 1.56 -7.30 2.53
N LEU A 109 2.83 -7.65 2.82
CA LEU A 109 4.00 -6.90 2.39
C LEU A 109 4.07 -6.72 0.87
N SER A 110 3.69 -7.75 0.11
CA SER A 110 3.59 -7.69 -1.34
C SER A 110 2.59 -6.62 -1.82
N GLY A 111 1.47 -6.45 -1.13
CA GLY A 111 0.49 -5.39 -1.41
C GLY A 111 0.99 -4.00 -1.04
N THR A 112 1.66 -3.91 0.10
CA THR A 112 2.05 -2.65 0.74
C THR A 112 3.39 -2.13 0.21
N ILE A 113 4.38 -3.01 -0.02
CA ILE A 113 5.69 -2.66 -0.60
C ILE A 113 5.55 -2.63 -2.12
N GLY A 114 5.03 -1.51 -2.62
CA GLY A 114 4.94 -1.20 -4.03
C GLY A 114 5.87 -0.06 -4.44
N ILE A 115 5.72 0.40 -5.66
CA ILE A 115 6.46 1.56 -6.20
C ILE A 115 6.23 2.83 -5.37
N GLY A 116 5.12 2.90 -4.61
CA GLY A 116 4.86 3.98 -3.67
C GLY A 116 5.96 4.21 -2.63
N SER A 117 6.64 3.15 -2.18
CA SER A 117 7.77 3.24 -1.24
C SER A 117 9.06 3.80 -1.87
N ILE A 118 9.14 3.86 -3.19
CA ILE A 118 10.26 4.41 -3.95
C ILE A 118 9.86 5.73 -4.59
N ALA A 119 9.08 5.68 -5.67
CA ALA A 119 8.67 6.86 -6.42
C ALA A 119 7.87 7.85 -5.57
N GLY A 120 6.98 7.34 -4.74
CA GLY A 120 6.16 8.17 -3.90
C GLY A 120 6.92 8.86 -2.77
N VAL A 121 7.92 8.22 -2.18
CA VAL A 121 8.83 8.85 -1.22
C VAL A 121 9.64 9.94 -1.91
N ALA A 122 10.15 9.67 -3.11
CA ALA A 122 10.88 10.65 -3.89
C ALA A 122 10.04 11.90 -4.20
N ILE A 123 8.80 11.73 -4.67
CA ILE A 123 7.86 12.84 -4.88
C ILE A 123 7.62 13.61 -3.57
N SER A 124 7.45 12.90 -2.45
CA SER A 124 7.15 13.57 -1.19
C SER A 124 8.33 14.38 -0.66
N ILE A 125 9.56 13.92 -0.85
CA ILE A 125 10.75 14.66 -0.47
C ILE A 125 10.99 15.83 -1.42
N SER A 126 10.72 15.69 -2.72
CA SER A 126 10.84 16.82 -3.66
C SER A 126 9.88 17.97 -3.35
N ILE A 127 8.65 17.66 -2.87
CA ILE A 127 7.64 18.67 -2.53
C ILE A 127 7.77 19.14 -1.07
N GLY A 128 7.99 18.21 -0.14
CA GLY A 128 7.97 18.44 1.31
C GLY A 128 9.36 18.65 1.92
N GLY A 129 10.42 18.68 1.10
CA GLY A 129 11.79 18.78 1.55
C GLY A 129 12.28 17.52 2.30
N PRO A 130 13.56 17.50 2.74
CA PRO A 130 14.14 16.39 3.50
C PRO A 130 13.39 16.05 4.78
N GLY A 131 12.71 17.03 5.40
CA GLY A 131 11.91 16.84 6.60
C GLY A 131 10.71 15.91 6.43
N ALA A 132 10.19 15.75 5.20
CA ALA A 132 9.13 14.80 4.92
C ALA A 132 9.54 13.35 5.27
N ALA A 133 10.83 13.00 5.13
CA ALA A 133 11.35 11.69 5.50
C ALA A 133 11.11 11.34 6.98
N PHE A 134 11.29 12.32 7.88
CA PHE A 134 10.98 12.14 9.30
C PHE A 134 9.51 11.78 9.53
N TRP A 135 8.60 12.52 8.90
CA TRP A 135 7.16 12.31 9.09
C TRP A 135 6.64 11.05 8.39
N ILE A 136 7.28 10.61 7.29
CA ILE A 136 7.01 9.30 6.68
C ILE A 136 7.32 8.18 7.67
N PHE A 137 8.48 8.21 8.32
CA PHE A 137 8.88 7.18 9.27
C PHE A 137 8.09 7.25 10.58
N ALA A 138 7.87 8.45 11.12
CA ALA A 138 7.03 8.67 12.30
C ALA A 138 5.60 8.15 12.08
N GLY A 139 5.02 8.40 10.90
CA GLY A 139 3.71 7.88 10.51
C GLY A 139 3.71 6.35 10.38
N ALA A 140 4.81 5.73 9.93
CA ALA A 140 4.92 4.26 9.91
C ALA A 140 4.91 3.67 11.33
N ILE A 141 5.65 4.27 12.28
CA ILE A 141 5.64 3.83 13.69
C ILE A 141 4.24 3.94 14.30
N LEU A 142 3.56 5.06 14.09
CA LEU A 142 2.19 5.26 14.56
C LEU A 142 1.21 4.28 13.88
N GLY A 143 1.42 4.01 12.60
CA GLY A 143 0.63 3.07 11.80
C GLY A 143 0.69 1.63 12.30
N MET A 144 1.79 1.21 12.94
CA MET A 144 1.94 -0.15 13.47
C MET A 144 0.80 -0.51 14.45
N SER A 145 0.43 0.41 15.34
CA SER A 145 -0.66 0.19 16.30
C SER A 145 -2.02 0.05 15.61
N ILE A 146 -2.24 0.79 14.53
CA ILE A 146 -3.45 0.67 13.70
C ILE A 146 -3.48 -0.70 13.00
N LYS A 147 -2.38 -1.13 12.37
CA LYS A 147 -2.26 -2.44 11.71
C LYS A 147 -2.49 -3.60 12.67
N PHE A 148 -1.98 -3.51 13.91
CA PHE A 148 -2.28 -4.48 14.95
C PHE A 148 -3.78 -4.65 15.16
N MET A 149 -4.51 -3.55 15.28
CA MET A 149 -5.97 -3.55 15.44
C MET A 149 -6.66 -4.19 14.23
N GLU A 150 -6.28 -3.79 13.02
CA GLU A 150 -6.86 -4.27 11.76
C GLU A 150 -6.71 -5.77 11.60
N ALA A 151 -5.49 -6.30 11.77
CA ALA A 151 -5.22 -7.73 11.62
C ALA A 151 -5.89 -8.57 12.72
N SER A 152 -5.87 -8.08 13.97
CA SER A 152 -6.57 -8.76 15.08
C SER A 152 -8.07 -8.86 14.83
N LEU A 153 -8.72 -7.77 14.41
CA LEU A 153 -10.14 -7.76 14.10
C LEU A 153 -10.49 -8.61 12.88
N ALA A 154 -9.61 -8.61 11.87
CA ALA A 154 -9.83 -9.38 10.65
C ALA A 154 -9.90 -10.89 10.93
N VAL A 155 -8.99 -11.42 11.76
CA VAL A 155 -9.02 -12.83 12.19
C VAL A 155 -10.19 -13.10 13.12
N LYS A 156 -10.49 -12.20 14.06
CA LYS A 156 -11.58 -12.37 15.02
C LYS A 156 -12.97 -12.44 14.38
N TYR A 157 -13.20 -11.67 13.32
CA TYR A 157 -14.50 -11.56 12.63
C TYR A 157 -14.54 -12.25 11.28
N ARG A 158 -13.56 -13.10 10.96
CA ARG A 158 -13.53 -13.89 9.73
C ARG A 158 -14.66 -14.89 9.68
N ARG A 159 -15.03 -15.30 8.48
CA ARG A 159 -16.03 -16.32 8.19
C ARG A 159 -15.43 -17.46 7.40
N PHE A 160 -15.92 -18.66 7.64
CA PHE A 160 -15.62 -19.84 6.84
C PHE A 160 -16.77 -20.06 5.86
N ASN A 161 -16.44 -20.12 4.58
CA ASN A 161 -17.39 -20.36 3.51
C ASN A 161 -17.70 -21.85 3.42
N LEU A 162 -18.77 -22.23 2.68
CA LEU A 162 -19.18 -23.62 2.49
C LEU A 162 -18.13 -24.49 1.81
N ASP A 163 -17.25 -23.89 1.00
CA ASP A 163 -16.12 -24.54 0.34
C ASP A 163 -14.86 -24.64 1.22
N GLY A 164 -14.96 -24.27 2.50
CA GLY A 164 -13.86 -24.23 3.46
C GLY A 164 -12.93 -23.02 3.35
N SER A 165 -13.09 -22.16 2.34
CA SER A 165 -12.29 -20.95 2.20
C SER A 165 -12.62 -19.89 3.24
N VAL A 166 -11.68 -18.98 3.51
CA VAL A 166 -11.87 -17.90 4.47
C VAL A 166 -12.26 -16.61 3.77
N SER A 167 -13.24 -15.90 4.34
CA SER A 167 -13.59 -14.52 3.99
C SER A 167 -13.52 -13.64 5.24
N GLY A 168 -12.83 -12.51 5.14
CA GLY A 168 -12.61 -11.58 6.26
C GLY A 168 -12.14 -10.22 5.79
N GLY A 169 -11.67 -9.42 6.73
CA GLY A 169 -11.24 -8.04 6.49
C GLY A 169 -12.25 -7.00 6.97
N PRO A 170 -12.03 -5.71 6.66
CA PRO A 170 -12.83 -4.62 7.20
C PRO A 170 -14.33 -4.75 6.95
N MET A 171 -14.75 -5.12 5.72
CA MET A 171 -16.18 -5.29 5.42
C MET A 171 -16.87 -6.26 6.39
N HIS A 172 -16.17 -7.29 6.88
CA HIS A 172 -16.72 -8.26 7.82
C HIS A 172 -16.71 -7.75 9.25
N TYR A 173 -15.60 -7.20 9.76
CA TYR A 173 -15.60 -6.70 11.14
C TYR A 173 -16.40 -5.40 11.30
N ILE A 174 -16.54 -4.57 10.25
CA ILE A 174 -17.45 -3.42 10.24
C ILE A 174 -18.92 -3.92 10.39
N ALA A 175 -19.35 -4.83 9.49
CA ALA A 175 -20.72 -5.31 9.50
C ALA A 175 -21.07 -6.07 10.80
N HIS A 176 -20.20 -7.01 11.23
CA HIS A 176 -20.49 -7.89 12.36
C HIS A 176 -20.11 -7.29 13.70
N GLY A 177 -18.99 -6.55 13.78
CA GLY A 177 -18.55 -5.88 15.00
C GLY A 177 -19.56 -4.83 15.46
N LEU A 178 -20.02 -3.99 14.54
CA LEU A 178 -21.06 -2.99 14.87
C LEU A 178 -22.42 -3.62 15.14
N THR A 179 -22.77 -4.72 14.48
CA THR A 179 -24.01 -5.45 14.79
C THR A 179 -23.99 -6.00 16.22
N ARG A 180 -22.87 -6.56 16.70
CA ARG A 180 -22.70 -6.99 18.10
C ARG A 180 -22.83 -5.84 19.10
N ARG A 181 -22.47 -4.62 18.68
CA ARG A 181 -22.63 -3.38 19.46
C ARG A 181 -24.00 -2.72 19.32
N LYS A 182 -24.99 -3.41 18.72
CA LYS A 182 -26.34 -2.91 18.42
C LYS A 182 -26.36 -1.68 17.48
N MET A 183 -25.29 -1.49 16.70
CA MET A 183 -25.12 -0.39 15.73
C MET A 183 -25.21 -0.91 14.28
N ARG A 184 -26.12 -1.87 14.02
CA ARG A 184 -26.30 -2.48 12.68
C ARG A 184 -26.63 -1.44 11.60
N TRP A 185 -27.39 -0.41 11.98
CA TRP A 185 -27.78 0.69 11.09
C TRP A 185 -26.58 1.45 10.52
N LEU A 186 -25.47 1.51 11.27
CA LEU A 186 -24.20 2.12 10.84
C LEU A 186 -23.28 1.07 10.19
N GLY A 187 -23.27 -0.15 10.69
CA GLY A 187 -22.37 -1.21 10.23
C GLY A 187 -22.62 -1.65 8.79
N GLN A 188 -23.88 -1.76 8.38
CA GLN A 188 -24.23 -2.15 7.02
C GLN A 188 -23.78 -1.11 5.97
N PRO A 189 -24.14 0.20 6.08
CA PRO A 189 -23.70 1.20 5.11
C PRO A 189 -22.17 1.36 5.06
N LEU A 190 -21.50 1.37 6.22
CA LEU A 190 -20.04 1.52 6.27
C LEU A 190 -19.31 0.32 5.66
N SER A 191 -19.82 -0.90 5.82
CA SER A 191 -19.21 -2.09 5.22
C SER A 191 -19.35 -2.09 3.70
N VAL A 192 -20.49 -1.65 3.17
CA VAL A 192 -20.71 -1.47 1.73
C VAL A 192 -19.82 -0.37 1.18
N LEU A 193 -19.76 0.79 1.87
CA LEU A 193 -18.88 1.90 1.49
C LEU A 193 -17.41 1.44 1.45
N PHE A 194 -16.95 0.75 2.50
CA PHE A 194 -15.60 0.19 2.52
C PHE A 194 -15.33 -0.71 1.32
N ALA A 195 -16.24 -1.63 1.01
CA ALA A 195 -16.07 -2.56 -0.10
C ALA A 195 -15.98 -1.84 -1.46
N ILE A 196 -16.81 -0.81 -1.69
CA ILE A 196 -16.75 0.03 -2.91
C ILE A 196 -15.39 0.74 -3.00
N LEU A 197 -14.95 1.37 -1.90
CA LEU A 197 -13.67 2.07 -1.86
C LEU A 197 -12.48 1.11 -2.02
N CYS A 198 -12.56 -0.10 -1.46
CA CYS A 198 -11.53 -1.14 -1.61
C CYS A 198 -11.41 -1.63 -3.07
N ILE A 199 -12.52 -1.76 -3.79
CA ILE A 199 -12.50 -2.05 -5.23
C ILE A 199 -11.82 -0.89 -5.98
N GLY A 200 -12.20 0.35 -5.69
CA GLY A 200 -11.60 1.55 -6.29
C GLY A 200 -10.10 1.65 -5.99
N GLY A 201 -9.68 1.50 -4.72
CA GLY A 201 -8.28 1.49 -4.32
C GLY A 201 -7.48 0.35 -4.96
N GLY A 202 -8.11 -0.83 -5.10
CA GLY A 202 -7.50 -1.97 -5.78
C GLY A 202 -7.25 -1.71 -7.27
N ILE A 203 -8.19 -1.06 -7.96
CA ILE A 203 -8.07 -0.72 -9.38
C ILE A 203 -7.07 0.43 -9.59
N THR A 204 -7.03 1.41 -8.72
CA THR A 204 -6.15 2.59 -8.88
C THR A 204 -4.79 2.38 -8.21
N GLY A 205 -4.74 2.27 -6.90
CA GLY A 205 -3.53 2.19 -6.09
C GLY A 205 -2.80 0.86 -6.18
N GLY A 206 -3.55 -0.23 -6.14
CA GLY A 206 -3.01 -1.58 -6.25
C GLY A 206 -2.73 -2.04 -7.68
N ASN A 207 -3.17 -1.28 -8.70
CA ASN A 207 -3.09 -1.68 -10.10
C ASN A 207 -2.49 -0.58 -10.97
N MET A 208 -3.29 0.42 -11.34
CA MET A 208 -2.94 1.36 -12.42
C MET A 208 -1.64 2.12 -12.16
N ILE A 209 -1.42 2.64 -10.94
CA ILE A 209 -0.19 3.39 -10.63
C ILE A 209 1.05 2.49 -10.63
N GLN A 210 0.91 1.22 -10.22
CA GLN A 210 2.03 0.28 -10.18
C GLN A 210 2.57 0.00 -11.58
N ILE A 211 1.67 -0.36 -12.49
CA ILE A 211 2.07 -0.64 -13.88
C ILE A 211 2.51 0.61 -14.63
N ASN A 212 1.88 1.76 -14.36
CA ASN A 212 2.23 3.04 -14.98
C ASN A 212 3.67 3.44 -14.67
N GLN A 213 4.04 3.51 -13.40
CA GLN A 213 5.40 3.86 -12.97
C GLN A 213 6.44 2.84 -13.44
N THR A 214 6.08 1.55 -13.49
CA THR A 214 6.96 0.51 -14.05
C THR A 214 7.18 0.70 -15.53
N ALA A 215 6.15 1.01 -16.30
CA ALA A 215 6.27 1.28 -17.74
C ALA A 215 7.15 2.51 -17.99
N HIS A 216 6.97 3.59 -17.22
CA HIS A 216 7.82 4.78 -17.28
C HIS A 216 9.30 4.44 -17.01
N GLN A 217 9.59 3.64 -15.98
CA GLN A 217 10.96 3.23 -15.68
C GLN A 217 11.59 2.39 -16.81
N ILE A 218 10.82 1.47 -17.41
CA ILE A 218 11.29 0.67 -18.54
C ILE A 218 11.55 1.55 -19.77
N ILE A 219 10.66 2.49 -20.07
CA ILE A 219 10.82 3.45 -21.16
C ILE A 219 12.09 4.29 -20.90
N PHE A 220 12.29 4.79 -19.69
CA PHE A 220 13.45 5.59 -19.30
C PHE A 220 14.78 4.87 -19.59
N ILE A 221 14.94 3.63 -19.12
CA ILE A 221 16.20 2.87 -19.30
C ILE A 221 16.44 2.38 -20.74
N THR A 222 15.37 2.28 -21.55
CA THR A 222 15.46 1.81 -22.95
C THR A 222 15.61 2.94 -23.94
N GLY A 223 15.85 4.18 -23.48
CA GLY A 223 16.18 5.32 -24.34
C GLY A 223 15.21 6.51 -24.26
N GLY A 224 14.30 6.56 -23.30
CA GLY A 224 13.34 7.64 -23.11
C GLY A 224 12.44 7.82 -24.33
N GLU A 225 12.51 8.99 -24.97
CA GLU A 225 11.75 9.29 -26.21
C GLU A 225 12.16 8.40 -27.40
N ASN A 226 13.39 7.87 -27.40
CA ASN A 226 13.89 6.95 -28.42
C ASN A 226 13.60 5.48 -28.11
N SER A 227 12.93 5.17 -27.01
CA SER A 227 12.55 3.82 -26.63
C SER A 227 11.58 3.20 -27.62
N ILE A 228 11.74 1.91 -27.93
CA ILE A 228 10.77 1.15 -28.73
C ILE A 228 9.40 1.05 -28.05
N PHE A 229 9.33 1.29 -26.75
CA PHE A 229 8.09 1.31 -25.95
C PHE A 229 7.46 2.71 -25.85
N HIS A 230 8.13 3.77 -26.35
CA HIS A 230 7.55 5.12 -26.34
C HIS A 230 6.28 5.15 -27.21
N GLY A 231 5.15 5.57 -26.61
CA GLY A 231 3.83 5.49 -27.24
C GLY A 231 3.20 4.09 -27.28
N TYR A 232 3.89 3.06 -26.77
CA TYR A 232 3.42 1.67 -26.72
C TYR A 232 3.46 1.09 -25.29
N ALA A 233 3.32 1.91 -24.26
CA ALA A 233 3.31 1.48 -22.85
C ALA A 233 2.24 0.41 -22.56
N TRP A 234 1.11 0.43 -23.30
CA TRP A 234 0.06 -0.58 -23.22
C TRP A 234 0.54 -2.00 -23.54
N VAL A 235 1.63 -2.18 -24.32
CA VAL A 235 2.24 -3.50 -24.58
C VAL A 235 2.80 -4.08 -23.28
N LEU A 236 3.51 -3.26 -22.49
CA LEU A 236 4.03 -3.63 -21.19
C LEU A 236 2.88 -3.99 -20.24
N GLY A 237 1.80 -3.19 -20.25
CA GLY A 237 0.56 -3.45 -19.51
C GLY A 237 -0.08 -4.79 -19.90
N THR A 238 -0.10 -5.12 -21.19
CA THR A 238 -0.66 -6.38 -21.69
C THR A 238 0.15 -7.59 -21.21
N ILE A 239 1.47 -7.51 -21.28
CA ILE A 239 2.36 -8.56 -20.78
C ILE A 239 2.13 -8.79 -19.28
N ALA A 240 2.09 -7.70 -18.50
CA ALA A 240 1.80 -7.77 -17.07
C ALA A 240 0.43 -8.37 -16.79
N ALA A 241 -0.62 -7.96 -17.51
CA ALA A 241 -1.97 -8.48 -17.34
C ALA A 241 -2.06 -10.00 -17.58
N ILE A 242 -1.35 -10.53 -18.59
CA ILE A 242 -1.28 -11.96 -18.86
C ILE A 242 -0.61 -12.70 -17.69
N LEU A 243 0.53 -12.19 -17.20
CA LEU A 243 1.25 -12.79 -16.08
C LEU A 243 0.42 -12.79 -14.80
N ILE A 244 -0.24 -11.66 -14.50
CA ILE A 244 -1.14 -11.53 -13.35
C ILE A 244 -2.31 -12.49 -13.45
N ALA A 245 -2.95 -12.59 -14.62
CA ALA A 245 -4.08 -13.50 -14.83
C ALA A 245 -3.71 -14.96 -14.50
N LEU A 246 -2.51 -15.42 -14.88
CA LEU A 246 -2.04 -16.78 -14.59
C LEU A 246 -1.91 -17.04 -13.08
N VAL A 247 -1.40 -16.06 -12.32
CA VAL A 247 -1.22 -16.21 -10.86
C VAL A 247 -2.56 -16.15 -10.12
N VAL A 248 -3.39 -15.16 -10.45
CA VAL A 248 -4.65 -14.88 -9.76
C VAL A 248 -5.68 -16.00 -9.95
N MET A 249 -5.62 -16.74 -11.07
CA MET A 249 -6.46 -17.94 -11.27
C MET A 249 -6.25 -19.01 -10.19
N GLY A 250 -5.11 -19.05 -9.51
CA GLY A 250 -4.81 -19.96 -8.40
C GLY A 250 -5.43 -19.55 -7.05
N GLY A 251 -6.17 -18.44 -6.99
CA GLY A 251 -6.75 -17.89 -5.74
C GLY A 251 -5.68 -17.56 -4.69
N ILE A 252 -6.12 -17.43 -3.41
CA ILE A 252 -5.20 -17.02 -2.33
C ILE A 252 -3.99 -17.96 -2.14
N LYS A 253 -4.16 -19.26 -2.35
CA LYS A 253 -3.06 -20.24 -2.23
C LYS A 253 -2.03 -20.05 -3.35
N GLY A 254 -2.48 -19.78 -4.57
CA GLY A 254 -1.61 -19.46 -5.71
C GLY A 254 -0.87 -18.14 -5.50
N ILE A 255 -1.59 -17.12 -5.08
CA ILE A 255 -1.05 -15.80 -4.73
C ILE A 255 0.01 -15.93 -3.64
N ALA A 256 -0.30 -16.57 -2.51
CA ALA A 256 0.60 -16.74 -1.39
C ALA A 256 1.88 -17.52 -1.78
N LYS A 257 1.77 -18.53 -2.65
CA LYS A 257 2.94 -19.27 -3.14
C LYS A 257 3.92 -18.37 -3.90
N VAL A 258 3.41 -17.46 -4.73
CA VAL A 258 4.23 -16.52 -5.50
C VAL A 258 4.80 -15.43 -4.59
N THR A 259 3.98 -14.80 -3.76
CA THR A 259 4.40 -13.71 -2.89
C THR A 259 5.39 -14.14 -1.82
N THR A 260 5.33 -15.39 -1.35
CA THR A 260 6.29 -15.96 -0.37
C THR A 260 7.73 -15.99 -0.90
N ILE A 261 7.91 -16.08 -2.21
CA ILE A 261 9.23 -16.07 -2.87
C ILE A 261 9.55 -14.63 -3.31
N LEU A 262 8.60 -14.00 -3.98
CA LEU A 262 8.79 -12.69 -4.62
C LEU A 262 9.08 -11.59 -3.60
N THR A 263 8.28 -11.51 -2.52
CA THR A 263 8.37 -10.42 -1.54
C THR A 263 9.71 -10.40 -0.79
N PRO A 264 10.21 -11.50 -0.19
CA PRO A 264 11.51 -11.48 0.45
C PRO A 264 12.65 -11.17 -0.53
N SER A 265 12.57 -11.68 -1.77
CA SER A 265 13.61 -11.45 -2.79
C SER A 265 13.69 -9.98 -3.20
N MET A 266 12.55 -9.35 -3.47
CA MET A 266 12.49 -7.93 -3.84
C MET A 266 12.92 -7.02 -2.69
N CYS A 267 12.49 -7.33 -1.45
CA CYS A 267 12.89 -6.58 -0.27
C CYS A 267 14.40 -6.69 -0.03
N ALA A 268 14.96 -7.90 -0.12
CA ALA A 268 16.39 -8.12 0.05
C ALA A 268 17.21 -7.34 -1.00
N LEU A 269 16.81 -7.38 -2.27
CA LEU A 269 17.49 -6.65 -3.33
C LEU A 269 17.47 -5.14 -3.07
N TYR A 270 16.34 -4.58 -2.64
CA TYR A 270 16.21 -3.16 -2.35
C TYR A 270 16.97 -2.74 -1.07
N ILE A 271 16.88 -3.55 -0.01
CA ILE A 271 17.62 -3.31 1.24
C ILE A 271 19.13 -3.34 1.00
N ILE A 272 19.62 -4.32 0.25
CA ILE A 272 21.06 -4.40 -0.09
C ILE A 272 21.49 -3.16 -0.86
N SER A 273 20.72 -2.72 -1.86
CA SER A 273 21.00 -1.50 -2.61
C SER A 273 21.03 -0.25 -1.70
N GLY A 274 20.05 -0.12 -0.81
CA GLY A 274 19.99 0.97 0.16
C GLY A 274 21.17 0.95 1.15
N LEU A 275 21.55 -0.22 1.63
CA LEU A 275 22.72 -0.38 2.51
C LEU A 275 24.01 0.03 1.81
N ILE A 276 24.20 -0.32 0.54
CA ILE A 276 25.38 0.12 -0.24
C ILE A 276 25.43 1.64 -0.29
N VAL A 277 24.30 2.31 -0.58
CA VAL A 277 24.25 3.79 -0.62
C VAL A 277 24.58 4.39 0.75
N ILE A 278 24.02 3.84 1.83
CA ILE A 278 24.30 4.31 3.21
C ILE A 278 25.76 4.11 3.58
N LEU A 279 26.34 2.95 3.29
CA LEU A 279 27.74 2.65 3.60
C LEU A 279 28.71 3.49 2.79
N ALA A 280 28.39 3.75 1.52
CA ALA A 280 29.21 4.63 0.66
C ALA A 280 29.21 6.10 1.16
N ASN A 281 28.16 6.52 1.86
CA ASN A 281 28.00 7.86 2.41
C ASN A 281 28.05 7.88 3.95
N PHE A 282 28.77 6.94 4.56
CA PHE A 282 28.76 6.74 6.02
C PHE A 282 29.11 8.00 6.81
N SER A 283 30.10 8.78 6.34
CA SER A 283 30.50 10.05 6.96
C SER A 283 29.43 11.14 6.92
N SER A 284 28.48 11.06 5.97
CA SER A 284 27.40 12.03 5.79
C SER A 284 26.12 11.68 6.57
N ILE A 285 26.06 10.50 7.21
CA ILE A 285 24.88 10.08 7.97
C ILE A 285 24.50 11.08 9.07
N PRO A 286 25.44 11.57 9.93
CA PRO A 286 25.07 12.52 10.99
C PRO A 286 24.50 13.83 10.45
N SER A 287 25.09 14.37 9.38
CA SER A 287 24.64 15.62 8.76
C SER A 287 23.28 15.45 8.07
N ALA A 288 23.05 14.33 7.39
CA ALA A 288 21.76 14.01 6.76
C ALA A 288 20.64 13.83 7.81
N LEU A 289 20.92 13.12 8.90
CA LEU A 289 19.96 12.98 10.00
C LEU A 289 19.64 14.33 10.64
N ALA A 290 20.67 15.17 10.89
CA ALA A 290 20.49 16.52 11.42
C ALA A 290 19.64 17.38 10.45
N LEU A 291 19.90 17.28 9.14
CA LEU A 291 19.11 17.98 8.12
C LEU A 291 17.64 17.51 8.11
N ILE A 292 17.41 16.20 8.09
CA ILE A 292 16.05 15.61 8.11
C ILE A 292 15.29 16.09 9.34
N VAL A 293 15.90 16.03 10.53
CA VAL A 293 15.26 16.46 11.78
C VAL A 293 15.03 17.98 11.79
N LYS A 294 16.02 18.77 11.38
CA LYS A 294 15.90 20.23 11.28
C LYS A 294 14.73 20.61 10.36
N GLU A 295 14.72 20.10 9.14
CA GLU A 295 13.70 20.41 8.13
C GLU A 295 12.33 19.82 8.48
N ALA A 296 12.24 18.81 9.33
CA ALA A 296 10.97 18.29 9.81
C ALA A 296 10.18 19.27 10.68
N PHE A 297 10.90 20.15 11.42
CA PHE A 297 10.29 21.10 12.36
C PHE A 297 10.53 22.57 11.95
N HIS A 298 11.48 22.83 11.07
CA HIS A 298 11.82 24.17 10.56
C HIS A 298 12.08 24.12 9.05
N PRO A 299 11.08 23.77 8.22
CA PRO A 299 11.27 23.65 6.78
C PRO A 299 11.53 25.02 6.16
N THR A 300 12.56 25.09 5.33
CA THR A 300 13.03 26.35 4.74
C THR A 300 12.32 26.70 3.42
N ALA A 301 11.82 25.70 2.68
CA ALA A 301 11.32 25.88 1.31
C ALA A 301 9.95 25.24 1.06
N VAL A 302 9.19 24.87 2.09
CA VAL A 302 7.93 24.16 1.91
C VAL A 302 6.73 25.08 2.03
N ALA A 303 5.86 25.07 1.02
CA ALA A 303 4.58 25.76 1.10
C ALA A 303 3.74 25.24 2.29
N GLY A 304 3.25 26.14 3.15
CA GLY A 304 2.55 25.77 4.39
C GLY A 304 3.48 25.49 5.59
N GLY A 305 4.82 25.66 5.44
CA GLY A 305 5.79 25.52 6.52
C GLY A 305 5.75 24.13 7.16
N ILE A 306 5.87 24.06 8.49
CA ILE A 306 5.88 22.80 9.23
C ILE A 306 4.63 21.93 8.97
N PHE A 307 3.46 22.53 8.86
CA PHE A 307 2.23 21.78 8.57
C PHE A 307 2.25 21.17 7.17
N GLY A 308 2.79 21.88 6.18
CA GLY A 308 2.97 21.35 4.83
C GLY A 308 3.84 20.09 4.84
N THR A 309 5.00 20.14 5.50
CA THR A 309 5.93 19.00 5.62
C THR A 309 5.30 17.82 6.36
N ILE A 310 4.58 18.06 7.47
CA ILE A 310 3.84 17.03 8.22
C ILE A 310 2.80 16.35 7.32
N ILE A 311 1.97 17.14 6.62
CA ILE A 311 0.88 16.63 5.79
C ILE A 311 1.43 15.77 4.66
N ILE A 312 2.46 16.24 3.95
CA ILE A 312 3.08 15.53 2.85
C ILE A 312 3.69 14.21 3.35
N GLY A 313 4.44 14.26 4.45
CA GLY A 313 5.06 13.07 5.03
C GLY A 313 4.04 12.04 5.51
N LEU A 314 3.01 12.46 6.25
CA LEU A 314 1.97 11.55 6.76
C LEU A 314 1.09 10.98 5.64
N ARG A 315 0.70 11.80 4.64
CA ARG A 315 -0.03 11.33 3.46
C ARG A 315 0.74 10.20 2.77
N ARG A 316 2.05 10.38 2.59
CA ARG A 316 2.92 9.37 1.99
C ARG A 316 3.08 8.15 2.88
N SER A 317 3.20 8.33 4.19
CA SER A 317 3.28 7.21 5.13
C SER A 317 2.07 6.28 5.00
N VAL A 318 0.85 6.84 5.03
CA VAL A 318 -0.39 6.06 4.89
C VAL A 318 -0.44 5.31 3.57
N GLN A 319 -0.01 5.93 2.47
CA GLN A 319 0.03 5.27 1.17
C GLN A 319 1.08 4.18 1.07
N SER A 320 2.23 4.35 1.75
CA SER A 320 3.31 3.37 1.69
C SER A 320 3.09 2.18 2.62
N ASN A 321 2.47 2.38 3.79
CA ASN A 321 2.28 1.33 4.79
C ASN A 321 0.82 0.86 4.92
N GLU A 322 -0.12 1.54 4.25
CA GLU A 322 -1.56 1.23 4.24
C GLU A 322 -2.22 1.15 5.63
N ALA A 323 -1.60 1.71 6.67
CA ALA A 323 -2.19 1.71 8.00
C ALA A 323 -3.43 2.63 8.03
N GLY A 324 -4.54 2.09 8.52
CA GLY A 324 -5.83 2.76 8.51
C GLY A 324 -6.69 2.42 7.30
N THR A 325 -6.10 1.98 6.16
CA THR A 325 -6.89 1.58 4.99
C THR A 325 -7.63 0.26 5.20
N GLY A 326 -7.07 -0.65 6.02
CA GLY A 326 -7.63 -1.97 6.26
C GLY A 326 -7.41 -2.99 5.13
N ALA A 327 -6.77 -2.62 4.03
CA ALA A 327 -6.63 -3.50 2.87
C ALA A 327 -5.93 -4.83 3.20
N ALA A 328 -4.77 -4.77 3.83
CA ALA A 328 -4.00 -5.96 4.22
C ALA A 328 -4.73 -6.86 5.25
N ALA A 329 -5.69 -6.31 6.01
CA ALA A 329 -6.50 -7.08 6.95
C ALA A 329 -7.28 -8.20 6.23
N ILE A 330 -7.57 -8.05 4.94
CA ILE A 330 -8.26 -9.06 4.11
C ILE A 330 -7.42 -10.34 4.00
N VAL A 331 -6.11 -10.22 3.80
CA VAL A 331 -5.23 -11.40 3.72
C VAL A 331 -4.87 -11.93 5.11
N TYR A 332 -4.73 -11.07 6.12
CA TYR A 332 -4.51 -11.54 7.49
C TYR A 332 -5.67 -12.39 8.02
N ALA A 333 -6.90 -12.13 7.58
CA ALA A 333 -8.03 -12.99 7.93
C ALA A 333 -7.86 -14.44 7.45
N ALA A 334 -7.13 -14.68 6.37
CA ALA A 334 -6.88 -16.00 5.81
C ALA A 334 -5.75 -16.76 6.52
N ALA A 335 -5.05 -16.15 7.49
CA ALA A 335 -3.94 -16.79 8.20
C ALA A 335 -4.39 -17.98 9.06
N GLN A 336 -3.59 -19.06 9.06
CA GLN A 336 -3.77 -20.23 9.91
C GLN A 336 -3.38 -19.88 11.35
N THR A 337 -4.37 -19.53 12.16
CA THR A 337 -4.22 -19.25 13.58
C THR A 337 -5.55 -19.32 14.32
N LYS A 338 -5.56 -19.79 15.56
CA LYS A 338 -6.68 -19.70 16.48
C LYS A 338 -6.67 -18.39 17.28
N GLU A 339 -5.51 -17.78 17.42
CA GLU A 339 -5.32 -16.58 18.24
C GLU A 339 -5.23 -15.33 17.37
N HIS A 340 -6.33 -14.56 17.32
CA HIS A 340 -6.41 -13.34 16.54
C HIS A 340 -5.38 -12.27 16.96
N ILE A 341 -5.01 -12.22 18.25
CA ILE A 341 -3.99 -11.29 18.76
C ILE A 341 -2.59 -11.62 18.24
N SER A 342 -2.27 -12.93 18.09
CA SER A 342 -1.00 -13.37 17.51
C SER A 342 -0.80 -12.80 16.10
N GLN A 343 -1.84 -12.82 15.26
CA GLN A 343 -1.76 -12.24 13.92
C GLN A 343 -1.66 -10.72 13.94
N GLY A 344 -2.26 -10.05 14.94
CA GLY A 344 -2.05 -8.63 15.19
C GLY A 344 -0.57 -8.28 15.40
N PHE A 345 0.14 -9.06 16.21
CA PHE A 345 1.60 -8.89 16.40
C PHE A 345 2.35 -9.07 15.08
N VAL A 346 2.05 -10.10 14.29
CA VAL A 346 2.70 -10.32 12.99
C VAL A 346 2.54 -9.11 12.06
N ALA A 347 1.38 -8.45 12.08
CA ALA A 347 1.10 -7.29 11.25
C ALA A 347 1.94 -6.03 11.61
N LEU A 348 2.53 -5.96 12.82
CA LEU A 348 3.48 -4.90 13.17
C LEU A 348 4.69 -4.89 12.23
N LEU A 349 5.16 -6.07 11.82
CA LEU A 349 6.33 -6.22 10.95
C LEU A 349 6.11 -5.62 9.56
N GLU A 350 4.89 -5.69 9.04
CA GLU A 350 4.55 -5.12 7.73
C GLU A 350 4.86 -3.61 7.68
N THR A 351 4.28 -2.87 8.61
CA THR A 351 4.42 -1.41 8.68
C THR A 351 5.85 -0.98 9.04
N PHE A 352 6.50 -1.72 9.94
CA PHE A 352 7.88 -1.47 10.32
C PHE A 352 8.85 -1.65 9.14
N LEU A 353 8.76 -2.76 8.41
CA LEU A 353 9.62 -3.05 7.26
C LEU A 353 9.39 -2.03 6.14
N THR A 354 8.13 -1.65 5.87
CA THR A 354 7.82 -0.62 4.89
C THR A 354 8.42 0.74 5.28
N GLY A 355 8.34 1.10 6.56
CA GLY A 355 8.98 2.32 7.08
C GLY A 355 10.50 2.34 6.87
N ILE A 356 11.18 1.20 7.08
CA ILE A 356 12.63 1.07 6.81
C ILE A 356 12.93 1.24 5.34
N LEU A 357 12.15 0.65 4.43
CA LEU A 357 12.36 0.81 2.99
C LEU A 357 12.20 2.28 2.55
N CYS A 358 11.21 2.97 3.10
CA CYS A 358 11.04 4.41 2.86
C CYS A 358 12.24 5.23 3.36
N LEU A 359 12.85 4.85 4.49
CA LEU A 359 14.07 5.50 4.99
C LEU A 359 15.26 5.31 4.04
N PHE A 360 15.45 4.10 3.49
CA PHE A 360 16.53 3.88 2.50
C PHE A 360 16.36 4.77 1.27
N THR A 361 15.15 4.88 0.74
CA THR A 361 14.85 5.82 -0.35
C THR A 361 15.17 7.26 0.06
N SER A 362 14.73 7.66 1.24
CA SER A 362 14.94 9.01 1.76
C SER A 362 16.41 9.36 1.90
N PHE A 363 17.21 8.47 2.48
CA PHE A 363 18.65 8.67 2.61
C PHE A 363 19.34 8.76 1.25
N ALA A 364 18.99 7.88 0.29
CA ALA A 364 19.56 7.94 -1.04
C ALA A 364 19.33 9.31 -1.70
N ILE A 365 18.13 9.86 -1.58
CA ILE A 365 17.76 11.16 -2.14
C ILE A 365 18.50 12.29 -1.43
N VAL A 366 18.60 12.25 -0.10
CA VAL A 366 19.30 13.30 0.67
C VAL A 366 20.80 13.27 0.42
N PHE A 367 21.44 12.09 0.32
CA PHE A 367 22.87 11.97 0.06
C PHE A 367 23.27 12.38 -1.36
N SER A 368 22.39 12.14 -2.35
CA SER A 368 22.71 12.40 -3.76
C SER A 368 22.79 13.86 -4.14
N GLY A 369 22.21 14.77 -3.33
CA GLY A 369 22.06 16.18 -3.71
C GLY A 369 21.17 16.41 -4.94
N VAL A 370 20.45 15.39 -5.40
CA VAL A 370 19.64 15.44 -6.63
C VAL A 370 18.55 16.50 -6.56
N LEU A 371 18.12 16.85 -5.35
CA LEU A 371 17.10 17.89 -5.12
C LEU A 371 17.55 19.30 -5.48
N GLU A 372 18.86 19.59 -5.41
CA GLU A 372 19.42 20.91 -5.72
C GLU A 372 19.37 21.23 -7.22
N ASN A 373 19.38 20.19 -8.04
CA ASN A 373 19.45 20.27 -9.50
C ASN A 373 18.14 19.93 -10.21
N THR A 374 17.06 19.69 -9.46
CA THR A 374 15.79 19.23 -10.04
C THR A 374 14.69 20.25 -9.77
N HIS A 375 14.05 20.78 -10.82
CA HIS A 375 12.84 21.58 -10.65
C HIS A 375 11.65 20.67 -10.31
N ILE A 376 10.89 21.09 -9.29
CA ILE A 376 9.72 20.35 -8.79
C ILE A 376 8.73 20.12 -9.93
N GLY A 377 8.46 18.87 -10.28
CA GLY A 377 7.47 18.48 -11.30
C GLY A 377 8.03 18.14 -12.68
N GLU A 378 9.34 18.29 -12.94
CA GLU A 378 9.94 17.98 -14.25
C GLU A 378 10.28 16.49 -14.42
N ILE A 379 10.51 15.75 -13.33
CA ILE A 379 10.94 14.34 -13.36
C ILE A 379 9.93 13.47 -12.62
N SER A 380 9.66 12.27 -13.13
CA SER A 380 8.81 11.30 -12.43
C SER A 380 9.45 10.85 -11.12
N GLY A 381 8.62 10.48 -10.14
CA GLY A 381 9.14 10.08 -8.82
C GLY A 381 10.10 8.89 -8.88
N ILE A 382 9.89 7.95 -9.79
CA ILE A 382 10.76 6.79 -9.94
C ILE A 382 12.10 7.18 -10.59
N GLU A 383 12.11 8.11 -11.53
CA GLU A 383 13.33 8.63 -12.16
C GLU A 383 14.18 9.41 -11.14
N LEU A 384 13.53 10.22 -10.28
CA LEU A 384 14.23 10.93 -9.20
C LEU A 384 14.94 9.95 -8.26
N ALA A 385 14.26 8.88 -7.84
CA ALA A 385 14.87 7.83 -7.03
C ALA A 385 15.99 7.13 -7.80
N SER A 386 15.80 6.84 -9.09
CA SER A 386 16.80 6.21 -9.96
C SER A 386 18.08 7.02 -10.00
N ASN A 387 17.97 8.33 -10.27
CA ASN A 387 19.09 9.25 -10.31
C ASN A 387 19.80 9.39 -8.96
N ALA A 388 19.05 9.39 -7.86
CA ALA A 388 19.60 9.43 -6.52
C ALA A 388 20.50 8.23 -6.20
N PHE A 389 20.04 7.02 -6.49
CA PHE A 389 20.87 5.82 -6.29
C PHE A 389 22.03 5.72 -7.30
N GLN A 390 21.83 6.21 -8.53
CA GLN A 390 22.86 6.21 -9.58
C GLN A 390 24.09 7.02 -9.16
N SER A 391 23.97 8.01 -8.31
CA SER A 391 25.10 8.78 -7.78
C SER A 391 26.13 7.91 -7.06
N VAL A 392 25.73 6.75 -6.55
CA VAL A 392 26.59 5.78 -5.86
C VAL A 392 26.80 4.49 -6.69
N ILE A 393 25.75 4.00 -7.31
CA ILE A 393 25.75 2.76 -8.08
C ILE A 393 25.41 3.12 -9.53
N SER A 394 26.43 3.28 -10.39
CA SER A 394 26.27 3.80 -11.76
C SER A 394 25.27 3.00 -12.64
N PHE A 395 25.13 1.70 -12.41
CA PHE A 395 24.18 0.82 -13.12
C PHE A 395 22.85 0.61 -12.38
N PHE A 396 22.59 1.36 -11.31
CA PHE A 396 21.36 1.23 -10.50
C PHE A 396 20.07 1.41 -11.29
N PRO A 397 19.96 2.28 -12.31
CA PRO A 397 18.74 2.37 -13.10
C PRO A 397 18.25 1.04 -13.66
N ILE A 398 19.18 0.13 -14.03
CA ILE A 398 18.85 -1.23 -14.48
C ILE A 398 18.34 -2.08 -13.31
N ILE A 399 19.03 -2.02 -12.16
CA ILE A 399 18.59 -2.72 -10.93
C ILE A 399 17.20 -2.24 -10.51
N LEU A 400 17.00 -0.91 -10.51
CA LEU A 400 15.70 -0.33 -10.13
C LEU A 400 14.58 -0.77 -11.06
N SER A 401 14.86 -0.95 -12.35
CA SER A 401 13.85 -1.44 -13.29
C SER A 401 13.42 -2.88 -12.95
N VAL A 402 14.36 -3.73 -12.58
CA VAL A 402 14.03 -5.08 -12.08
C VAL A 402 13.23 -5.00 -10.79
N ILE A 403 13.65 -4.17 -9.84
CA ILE A 403 12.94 -3.95 -8.58
C ILE A 403 11.52 -3.41 -8.84
N ALA A 404 11.37 -2.44 -9.74
CA ALA A 404 10.07 -1.85 -10.09
C ALA A 404 9.11 -2.90 -10.68
N VAL A 405 9.60 -3.76 -11.59
CA VAL A 405 8.81 -4.87 -12.12
C VAL A 405 8.38 -5.83 -11.01
N LEU A 406 9.32 -6.24 -10.13
CA LEU A 406 9.02 -7.15 -9.02
C LEU A 406 8.01 -6.53 -8.04
N PHE A 407 8.17 -5.26 -7.68
CA PHE A 407 7.27 -4.53 -6.80
C PHE A 407 5.87 -4.39 -7.42
N ALA A 408 5.80 -3.97 -8.68
CA ALA A 408 4.53 -3.84 -9.39
C ALA A 408 3.80 -5.18 -9.47
N MET A 409 4.48 -6.23 -9.93
CA MET A 409 3.89 -7.57 -10.06
C MET A 409 3.38 -8.09 -8.71
N SER A 410 4.16 -7.91 -7.64
CA SER A 410 3.76 -8.34 -6.30
C SER A 410 2.51 -7.59 -5.80
N THR A 411 2.48 -6.27 -5.97
CA THR A 411 1.34 -5.43 -5.55
C THR A 411 0.09 -5.73 -6.38
N LEU A 412 0.23 -5.85 -7.70
CA LEU A 412 -0.86 -6.26 -8.61
C LEU A 412 -1.50 -7.59 -8.18
N ILE A 413 -0.68 -8.57 -7.80
CA ILE A 413 -1.14 -9.88 -7.35
C ILE A 413 -1.93 -9.77 -6.04
N SER A 414 -1.41 -9.07 -5.04
CA SER A 414 -2.05 -8.97 -3.72
C SER A 414 -3.33 -8.14 -3.76
N TRP A 415 -3.32 -7.00 -4.43
CA TRP A 415 -4.48 -6.14 -4.54
C TRP A 415 -5.60 -6.73 -5.41
N SER A 416 -5.27 -7.62 -6.36
CA SER A 416 -6.30 -8.40 -7.06
C SER A 416 -7.16 -9.20 -6.10
N TYR A 417 -6.54 -9.81 -5.07
CA TYR A 417 -7.25 -10.55 -4.03
C TYR A 417 -8.09 -9.64 -3.13
N TYR A 418 -7.55 -8.46 -2.73
CA TYR A 418 -8.30 -7.53 -1.89
C TYR A 418 -9.56 -7.02 -2.61
N GLY A 419 -9.42 -6.55 -3.83
CA GLY A 419 -10.54 -6.10 -4.65
C GLY A 419 -11.53 -7.23 -4.96
N GLN A 420 -11.05 -8.43 -5.24
CA GLN A 420 -11.89 -9.61 -5.46
C GLN A 420 -12.76 -9.94 -4.23
N LYS A 421 -12.18 -9.91 -3.02
CA LYS A 421 -12.93 -10.18 -1.78
C LYS A 421 -13.94 -9.07 -1.47
N ALA A 422 -13.62 -7.82 -1.76
CA ALA A 422 -14.58 -6.73 -1.67
C ALA A 422 -15.72 -6.85 -2.70
N TRP A 423 -15.40 -7.25 -3.94
CA TRP A 423 -16.37 -7.52 -4.99
C TRP A 423 -17.32 -8.67 -4.63
N THR A 424 -16.79 -9.79 -4.13
CA THR A 424 -17.62 -10.93 -3.73
C THR A 424 -18.41 -10.65 -2.46
N PHE A 425 -17.96 -9.78 -1.58
CA PHE A 425 -18.75 -9.30 -0.44
C PHE A 425 -20.02 -8.55 -0.89
N LEU A 426 -19.92 -7.69 -1.93
CA LEU A 426 -21.07 -6.93 -2.44
C LEU A 426 -22.02 -7.79 -3.28
N LEU A 427 -21.49 -8.62 -4.16
CA LEU A 427 -22.27 -9.35 -5.15
C LEU A 427 -22.54 -10.81 -4.78
N GLY A 428 -21.93 -11.28 -3.69
CA GLY A 428 -21.98 -12.67 -3.22
C GLY A 428 -20.84 -13.53 -3.79
N GLU A 429 -20.57 -14.65 -3.15
CA GLU A 429 -19.55 -15.61 -3.58
C GLU A 429 -19.96 -16.33 -4.86
N GLY A 430 -19.00 -16.71 -5.71
CA GLY A 430 -19.24 -17.49 -6.91
C GLY A 430 -18.15 -17.36 -7.96
N LYS A 431 -17.80 -18.48 -8.60
CA LYS A 431 -16.72 -18.59 -9.59
C LYS A 431 -16.86 -17.60 -10.77
N LYS A 432 -18.09 -17.39 -11.26
CA LYS A 432 -18.35 -16.44 -12.35
C LYS A 432 -18.02 -15.01 -11.94
N ARG A 433 -18.40 -14.59 -10.71
CA ARG A 433 -18.18 -13.24 -10.18
C ARG A 433 -16.70 -12.97 -9.97
N VAL A 434 -15.96 -13.96 -9.47
CA VAL A 434 -14.50 -13.91 -9.35
C VAL A 434 -13.84 -13.72 -10.72
N ILE A 435 -14.22 -14.51 -11.72
CA ILE A 435 -13.67 -14.39 -13.08
C ILE A 435 -13.99 -13.01 -13.68
N THR A 436 -15.22 -12.51 -13.50
CA THR A 436 -15.60 -11.17 -13.98
C THR A 436 -14.73 -10.09 -13.38
N PHE A 437 -14.51 -10.11 -12.05
CA PHE A 437 -13.62 -9.14 -11.40
C PHE A 437 -12.19 -9.24 -11.95
N ASN A 438 -11.64 -10.45 -12.08
CA ASN A 438 -10.28 -10.64 -12.57
C ASN A 438 -10.10 -10.14 -14.01
N ILE A 439 -11.11 -10.30 -14.88
CA ILE A 439 -11.07 -9.73 -16.24
C ILE A 439 -11.05 -8.20 -16.17
N ILE A 440 -11.95 -7.59 -15.39
CA ILE A 440 -11.98 -6.14 -15.20
C ILE A 440 -10.64 -5.63 -14.67
N TYR A 441 -10.09 -6.31 -13.65
CA TYR A 441 -8.83 -5.95 -13.04
C TYR A 441 -7.67 -5.98 -14.06
N CYS A 442 -7.59 -7.02 -14.91
CA CYS A 442 -6.59 -7.15 -15.97
C CYS A 442 -6.74 -6.08 -17.06
N LEU A 443 -7.96 -5.67 -17.40
CA LEU A 443 -8.19 -4.57 -18.34
C LEU A 443 -7.64 -3.24 -17.80
N PHE A 444 -7.83 -2.97 -16.50
CA PHE A 444 -7.28 -1.78 -15.86
C PHE A 444 -5.75 -1.78 -15.76
N ILE A 445 -5.07 -2.94 -15.77
CA ILE A 445 -3.61 -3.01 -15.90
C ILE A 445 -3.18 -2.41 -17.26
N ILE A 446 -3.86 -2.80 -18.35
CA ILE A 446 -3.55 -2.30 -19.69
C ILE A 446 -3.83 -0.79 -19.80
N ILE A 447 -4.99 -0.35 -19.33
CA ILE A 447 -5.38 1.06 -19.34
C ILE A 447 -4.39 1.90 -18.51
N GLY A 448 -4.08 1.45 -17.29
CA GLY A 448 -3.21 2.17 -16.35
C GLY A 448 -1.79 2.37 -16.90
N SER A 449 -1.25 1.42 -17.65
CA SER A 449 0.09 1.56 -18.25
C SER A 449 0.21 2.70 -19.25
N ALA A 450 -0.90 3.10 -19.88
CA ALA A 450 -0.94 4.14 -20.93
C ALA A 450 -1.49 5.50 -20.45
N MET A 451 -1.97 5.59 -19.20
CA MET A 451 -2.55 6.82 -18.66
C MET A 451 -1.50 7.84 -18.19
N ASN A 452 -1.96 9.12 -18.10
CA ASN A 452 -1.15 10.18 -17.51
C ASN A 452 -0.92 9.96 -16.00
N VAL A 453 0.31 10.15 -15.56
CA VAL A 453 0.76 9.92 -14.17
C VAL A 453 -0.03 10.75 -13.15
N LYS A 454 -0.27 12.04 -13.45
CA LYS A 454 -0.93 12.97 -12.50
C LYS A 454 -2.34 12.52 -12.15
N SER A 455 -3.16 12.24 -13.18
CA SER A 455 -4.56 11.81 -12.98
C SER A 455 -4.66 10.51 -12.19
N ILE A 456 -3.71 9.58 -12.40
CA ILE A 456 -3.64 8.32 -11.64
C ILE A 456 -3.28 8.55 -10.17
N ILE A 457 -2.31 9.43 -9.88
CA ILE A 457 -1.89 9.73 -8.51
C ILE A 457 -3.05 10.30 -7.70
N ASP A 458 -3.75 11.30 -8.23
CA ASP A 458 -4.81 12.00 -7.50
C ASP A 458 -5.98 11.08 -7.16
N ILE A 459 -6.42 10.24 -8.10
CA ILE A 459 -7.51 9.28 -7.83
C ILE A 459 -7.06 8.14 -6.90
N THR A 460 -5.82 7.68 -7.03
CA THR A 460 -5.25 6.66 -6.15
C THR A 460 -5.23 7.15 -4.71
N ASP A 461 -4.68 8.34 -4.49
CA ASP A 461 -4.59 8.94 -3.17
C ASP A 461 -5.98 9.10 -2.54
N ALA A 462 -6.93 9.62 -3.32
CA ALA A 462 -8.30 9.80 -2.84
C ALA A 462 -8.96 8.47 -2.45
N MET A 463 -8.90 7.45 -3.32
CA MET A 463 -9.56 6.17 -3.07
C MET A 463 -8.95 5.42 -1.88
N MET A 464 -7.61 5.36 -1.79
CA MET A 464 -6.93 4.64 -0.72
C MET A 464 -7.14 5.33 0.64
N ILE A 465 -7.03 6.65 0.69
CA ILE A 465 -7.22 7.39 1.95
C ILE A 465 -8.69 7.40 2.38
N ALA A 466 -9.63 7.41 1.42
CA ALA A 466 -11.06 7.30 1.75
C ALA A 466 -11.42 6.00 2.46
N MET A 467 -10.72 4.89 2.19
CA MET A 467 -10.91 3.61 2.91
C MET A 467 -10.69 3.77 4.43
N CYS A 468 -9.83 4.72 4.84
CA CYS A 468 -9.57 4.99 6.26
C CYS A 468 -10.84 5.48 6.98
N ILE A 469 -11.76 6.16 6.29
CA ILE A 469 -12.97 6.72 6.92
C ILE A 469 -13.81 5.61 7.58
N PRO A 470 -14.39 4.65 6.84
CA PRO A 470 -15.20 3.60 7.45
C PRO A 470 -14.40 2.69 8.36
N ASN A 471 -13.12 2.45 8.05
CA ASN A 471 -12.28 1.54 8.81
C ASN A 471 -11.92 2.11 10.19
N VAL A 472 -11.30 3.28 10.26
CA VAL A 472 -10.81 3.88 11.51
C VAL A 472 -11.96 4.18 12.49
N ILE A 473 -13.13 4.61 11.99
CA ILE A 473 -14.33 4.77 12.84
C ILE A 473 -14.60 3.47 13.61
N VAL A 474 -14.57 2.35 12.93
CA VAL A 474 -14.90 1.06 13.54
C VAL A 474 -13.78 0.55 14.44
N LEU A 475 -12.52 0.84 14.10
CA LEU A 475 -11.40 0.53 15.00
C LEU A 475 -11.56 1.20 16.36
N TYR A 476 -11.99 2.47 16.41
CA TYR A 476 -12.30 3.15 17.69
C TYR A 476 -13.40 2.46 18.48
N VAL A 477 -14.50 2.09 17.82
CA VAL A 477 -15.65 1.43 18.47
C VAL A 477 -15.27 0.05 19.02
N LEU A 478 -14.41 -0.68 18.33
CA LEU A 478 -13.98 -2.02 18.70
C LEU A 478 -12.68 -2.06 19.54
N ALA A 479 -12.02 -0.92 19.75
CA ALA A 479 -10.78 -0.84 20.54
C ALA A 479 -10.88 -1.46 21.95
N PRO A 480 -11.95 -1.26 22.74
CA PRO A 480 -12.05 -1.88 24.05
C PRO A 480 -12.09 -3.42 24.02
N GLU A 481 -12.59 -3.98 22.93
CA GLU A 481 -12.64 -5.43 22.75
C GLU A 481 -11.24 -6.00 22.53
N ILE A 482 -10.48 -5.42 21.59
CA ILE A 482 -9.11 -5.86 21.33
C ILE A 482 -8.19 -5.61 22.50
N LYS A 483 -8.35 -4.51 23.24
CA LYS A 483 -7.56 -4.25 24.46
C LYS A 483 -7.77 -5.33 25.52
N ARG A 484 -9.01 -5.76 25.74
CA ARG A 484 -9.32 -6.85 26.68
C ARG A 484 -8.70 -8.17 26.20
N ASP A 485 -8.88 -8.50 24.91
CA ASP A 485 -8.35 -9.73 24.33
C ASP A 485 -6.80 -9.74 24.37
N LEU A 486 -6.17 -8.60 24.18
CA LEU A 486 -4.72 -8.45 24.31
C LEU A 486 -4.27 -8.68 25.76
N ALA A 487 -4.99 -8.12 26.75
CA ALA A 487 -4.67 -8.35 28.16
C ALA A 487 -4.78 -9.84 28.52
N ASP A 488 -5.80 -10.54 28.05
CA ASP A 488 -5.98 -11.98 28.28
C ASP A 488 -4.92 -12.82 27.56
N TYR A 489 -4.54 -12.42 26.33
CA TYR A 489 -3.45 -13.04 25.58
C TYR A 489 -2.11 -12.93 26.33
N LEU A 490 -1.76 -11.73 26.80
CA LEU A 490 -0.51 -11.50 27.53
C LEU A 490 -0.43 -12.33 28.83
N LYS A 491 -1.54 -12.48 29.56
CA LYS A 491 -1.61 -13.34 30.75
C LYS A 491 -1.35 -14.80 30.39
N ARG A 492 -1.98 -15.32 29.34
CA ARG A 492 -1.81 -16.73 28.90
C ARG A 492 -0.38 -17.03 28.45
N HIS A 493 0.30 -16.06 27.86
CA HIS A 493 1.68 -16.19 27.36
C HIS A 493 2.74 -15.72 28.37
N ASN A 494 2.37 -15.50 29.65
CA ASN A 494 3.27 -15.06 30.73
C ASN A 494 4.04 -13.76 30.43
N MET A 495 3.45 -12.86 29.63
CA MET A 495 4.04 -11.56 29.28
C MET A 495 3.59 -10.47 30.27
N ASN A 496 3.91 -10.65 31.55
CA ASN A 496 3.40 -9.82 32.65
C ASN A 496 4.13 -8.47 32.82
N PHE A 497 5.07 -8.12 31.96
CA PHE A 497 5.83 -6.88 32.03
C PHE A 497 5.00 -5.64 31.66
N ILE A 498 3.81 -5.83 31.07
CA ILE A 498 2.87 -4.76 30.74
C ILE A 498 1.52 -5.04 31.43
N LYS A 499 1.14 -4.16 32.36
CA LYS A 499 -0.19 -4.20 32.99
C LYS A 499 -1.17 -3.39 32.14
N PHE A 500 -2.23 -4.01 31.66
CA PHE A 500 -3.34 -3.38 30.92
C PHE A 500 -4.52 -3.03 31.84
#